data_be7c7bad942f6ed1bbd80c0de7e5b498
#
_entry.id   be7c7bad942f6ed1bbd80c0de7e5b498
#
_cell.length_a   1.000
_cell.length_b   1.000
_cell.length_c   1.000
_cell.angle_alpha   90.00
_cell.angle_beta   90.00
_cell.angle_gamma   90.00
#
_symmetry.space_group_name_H-M   'P 1'
#
loop_
_entity.id
_entity.type
_entity.pdbx_description
1 polymer ?
#
loop_
_entity_poly.entity_id
_entity_poly.type
_entity_poly.pdbx_seq_one_letter_code
_entity_poly.pdbx_strand_id
1 'polypeptide(L)'
;KALALMKEYVDCGVDGFRFDAAKQIETPDDHSSYASDFWPTVVNGTTSYAQSTRGITPYYYGELLQDTDNYGSLPISAYTKYMSATESVWSNDIRYKMEEHNASALRKTYFKDAPADKLVLWAESHDTYAGGNSGKVSESNINKTWALVAARANAMSLYLTRTTGFTPPNMLGTAYLSGWNVPEVAA
;
A
#
# COMPACT_ATOMS: atom_id res chain seq x y z
N LYS A 1 17.19 17.46 2.54
CA LYS A 1 17.71 16.37 1.67
C LYS A 1 16.55 15.58 1.05
N ALA A 2 15.61 15.01 1.84
CA ALA A 2 14.49 14.22 1.31
C ALA A 2 13.68 15.00 0.26
N LEU A 3 13.22 16.20 0.59
CA LEU A 3 12.48 17.05 -0.36
C LEU A 3 13.26 17.32 -1.67
N ALA A 4 14.59 17.52 -1.59
CA ALA A 4 15.40 17.74 -2.78
C ALA A 4 15.40 16.49 -3.69
N LEU A 5 15.57 15.32 -3.10
CA LEU A 5 15.51 14.04 -3.83
C LEU A 5 14.15 13.83 -4.50
N MET A 6 13.06 14.12 -3.79
CA MET A 6 11.72 13.96 -4.37
C MET A 6 11.47 14.91 -5.54
N LYS A 7 12.03 16.13 -5.49
CA LYS A 7 11.96 17.06 -6.62
C LYS A 7 12.71 16.52 -7.85
N GLU A 8 13.88 15.92 -7.65
CA GLU A 8 14.63 15.25 -8.73
C GLU A 8 13.80 14.12 -9.36
N TYR A 9 13.09 13.31 -8.56
CA TYR A 9 12.20 12.29 -9.10
C TYR A 9 11.02 12.88 -9.88
N VAL A 10 10.44 13.99 -9.40
CA VAL A 10 9.39 14.71 -10.15
C VAL A 10 9.95 15.17 -11.51
N ASP A 11 11.15 15.71 -11.55
CA ASP A 11 11.81 16.13 -12.80
C ASP A 11 12.07 14.95 -13.74
N CYS A 12 12.32 13.76 -13.19
CA CYS A 12 12.44 12.50 -13.94
C CYS A 12 11.09 11.92 -14.40
N GLY A 13 9.96 12.55 -14.08
CA GLY A 13 8.66 12.11 -14.54
C GLY A 13 7.87 11.23 -13.56
N VAL A 14 8.31 11.10 -12.30
CA VAL A 14 7.57 10.33 -11.29
C VAL A 14 6.29 11.05 -10.88
N ASP A 15 5.16 10.33 -10.87
CA ASP A 15 3.82 10.84 -10.59
C ASP A 15 3.28 10.42 -9.21
N GLY A 16 4.04 9.64 -8.44
CA GLY A 16 3.65 9.25 -7.09
C GLY A 16 4.76 8.53 -6.34
N PHE A 17 4.56 8.38 -5.02
CA PHE A 17 5.58 7.88 -4.11
C PHE A 17 5.00 6.90 -3.10
N ARG A 18 5.69 5.80 -2.88
CA ARG A 18 5.50 4.95 -1.71
C ARG A 18 6.55 5.27 -0.66
N PHE A 19 6.12 5.47 0.56
CA PHE A 19 7.00 5.62 1.71
C PHE A 19 7.06 4.30 2.48
N ASP A 20 8.24 3.71 2.49
CA ASP A 20 8.54 2.52 3.26
C ASP A 20 8.51 2.83 4.75
N ALA A 21 7.97 1.90 5.55
CA ALA A 21 7.91 2.00 7.01
C ALA A 21 7.50 3.41 7.53
N ALA A 22 6.52 4.04 6.88
CA ALA A 22 6.16 5.44 7.13
C ALA A 22 5.82 5.74 8.60
N LYS A 23 5.34 4.75 9.35
CA LYS A 23 5.06 4.85 10.77
C LYS A 23 6.28 5.11 11.66
N GLN A 24 7.49 4.95 11.14
CA GLN A 24 8.74 5.20 11.89
C GLN A 24 9.12 6.69 11.96
N ILE A 25 8.37 7.55 11.25
CA ILE A 25 8.55 9.00 11.32
C ILE A 25 7.24 9.60 11.82
N GLU A 26 7.33 10.31 12.94
CA GLU A 26 6.18 10.94 13.57
C GLU A 26 5.61 12.09 12.72
N THR A 27 4.41 12.52 13.07
CA THR A 27 3.76 13.69 12.47
C THR A 27 3.77 14.87 13.45
N PRO A 28 3.39 16.09 13.01
CA PRO A 28 3.22 17.21 13.94
C PRO A 28 2.13 16.99 15.02
N ASP A 29 1.25 15.99 14.81
CA ASP A 29 0.21 15.65 15.79
C ASP A 29 0.74 14.85 16.99
N ASP A 30 1.99 14.42 16.95
CA ASP A 30 2.62 13.77 18.10
C ASP A 30 2.80 14.80 19.23
N HIS A 31 2.30 14.46 20.41
CA HIS A 31 2.43 15.28 21.61
C HIS A 31 3.70 14.99 22.40
N SER A 32 4.54 14.07 21.93
CA SER A 32 5.84 13.75 22.51
C SER A 32 6.95 14.67 21.98
N SER A 33 8.16 14.45 22.47
CA SER A 33 9.35 15.13 21.96
C SER A 33 9.77 14.67 20.54
N TYR A 34 9.05 13.72 19.95
CA TYR A 34 9.33 13.17 18.63
C TYR A 34 8.46 13.79 17.52
N ALA A 35 7.57 14.73 17.86
CA ALA A 35 6.78 15.46 16.85
C ALA A 35 7.68 15.97 15.72
N SER A 36 7.25 15.73 14.49
CA SER A 36 8.06 16.00 13.31
C SER A 36 7.24 16.69 12.22
N ASP A 37 7.82 17.70 11.62
CA ASP A 37 7.29 18.37 10.43
C ASP A 37 7.78 17.71 9.11
N PHE A 38 8.36 16.52 9.19
CA PHE A 38 8.87 15.80 8.02
C PHE A 38 7.79 15.62 6.94
N TRP A 39 6.64 15.08 7.30
CA TRP A 39 5.58 14.78 6.35
C TRP A 39 5.01 16.02 5.67
N PRO A 40 4.57 17.06 6.39
CA PRO A 40 4.12 18.30 5.73
C PRO A 40 5.22 18.94 4.88
N THR A 41 6.47 18.95 5.33
CA THR A 41 7.59 19.51 4.57
C THR A 41 7.82 18.74 3.27
N VAL A 42 7.89 17.42 3.34
CA VAL A 42 8.23 16.59 2.17
C VAL A 42 7.06 16.49 1.22
N VAL A 43 5.87 16.14 1.72
CA VAL A 43 4.70 15.91 0.86
C VAL A 43 4.19 17.21 0.25
N ASN A 44 3.94 18.22 1.08
CA ASN A 44 3.44 19.51 0.56
C ASN A 44 4.47 20.22 -0.32
N GLY A 45 5.76 20.14 0.07
CA GLY A 45 6.84 20.72 -0.73
C GLY A 45 7.00 20.05 -2.10
N THR A 46 6.87 18.72 -2.17
CA THR A 46 6.89 17.98 -3.43
C THR A 46 5.66 18.27 -4.27
N THR A 47 4.48 18.30 -3.65
CA THR A 47 3.22 18.63 -4.34
C THR A 47 3.29 20.02 -4.96
N SER A 48 3.69 21.02 -4.19
CA SER A 48 3.83 22.39 -4.69
C SER A 48 4.82 22.48 -5.86
N TYR A 49 5.92 21.76 -5.76
CA TYR A 49 6.91 21.69 -6.83
C TYR A 49 6.34 21.02 -8.09
N ALA A 50 5.71 19.86 -7.94
CA ALA A 50 5.14 19.12 -9.07
C ALA A 50 4.02 19.91 -9.77
N GLN A 51 3.19 20.60 -9.01
CA GLN A 51 2.16 21.48 -9.56
C GLN A 51 2.77 22.64 -10.36
N SER A 52 3.85 23.26 -9.84
CA SER A 52 4.47 24.41 -10.52
C SER A 52 5.26 24.02 -11.77
N THR A 53 5.87 22.82 -11.79
CA THR A 53 6.77 22.39 -12.88
C THR A 53 6.11 21.49 -13.91
N ARG A 54 5.13 20.67 -13.50
CA ARG A 54 4.47 19.67 -14.36
C ARG A 54 2.93 19.76 -14.39
N GLY A 55 2.33 20.60 -13.55
CA GLY A 55 0.87 20.73 -13.48
C GLY A 55 0.15 19.51 -12.89
N ILE A 56 0.84 18.68 -12.11
CA ILE A 56 0.29 17.46 -11.51
C ILE A 56 0.25 17.53 -9.99
N THR A 57 -0.62 16.73 -9.40
CA THR A 57 -0.63 16.41 -7.97
C THR A 57 -0.16 14.96 -7.80
N PRO A 58 1.05 14.70 -7.29
CA PRO A 58 1.54 13.35 -7.09
C PRO A 58 0.67 12.55 -6.11
N TYR A 59 0.56 11.25 -6.35
CA TYR A 59 -0.07 10.34 -5.40
C TYR A 59 0.94 9.88 -4.35
N TYR A 60 0.50 9.84 -3.09
CA TYR A 60 1.35 9.39 -1.97
C TYR A 60 0.66 8.29 -1.19
N TYR A 61 1.40 7.23 -0.86
CA TYR A 61 0.96 6.28 0.14
C TYR A 61 2.11 5.77 1.00
N GLY A 62 1.81 5.48 2.24
CA GLY A 62 2.76 4.98 3.24
C GLY A 62 2.48 3.54 3.62
N GLU A 63 3.54 2.77 3.85
CA GLU A 63 3.43 1.52 4.52
C GLU A 63 3.17 1.77 6.01
N LEU A 64 1.92 1.53 6.42
CA LEU A 64 1.45 1.68 7.78
C LEU A 64 0.88 0.34 8.23
N LEU A 65 1.71 -0.53 8.78
CA LEU A 65 1.34 -1.91 9.14
C LEU A 65 0.48 -2.02 10.39
N GLN A 66 0.47 -1.00 11.23
CA GLN A 66 -0.40 -1.00 12.40
C GLN A 66 -1.87 -0.87 12.01
N ASP A 67 -2.72 -1.56 12.74
CA ASP A 67 -4.14 -1.69 12.44
C ASP A 67 -5.00 -0.79 13.30
N THR A 68 -4.48 -0.40 14.45
CA THR A 68 -5.16 0.39 15.46
C THR A 68 -4.19 1.38 16.08
N ASP A 69 -4.72 2.37 16.75
CA ASP A 69 -4.01 3.40 17.51
C ASP A 69 -3.17 2.84 18.69
N ASN A 70 -3.04 1.52 18.81
CA ASN A 70 -2.61 0.83 20.02
C ASN A 70 -1.10 0.59 20.14
N TYR A 71 -0.28 1.22 19.33
CA TYR A 71 1.18 1.05 19.47
C TYR A 71 1.87 2.22 20.19
N GLY A 72 1.12 2.96 21.04
CA GLY A 72 1.64 4.14 21.70
C GLY A 72 2.01 5.26 20.72
N SER A 73 1.57 5.12 19.50
CA SER A 73 1.87 5.93 18.35
C SER A 73 0.61 6.65 17.88
N LEU A 74 0.81 7.54 16.96
CA LEU A 74 -0.22 8.38 16.37
C LEU A 74 -1.34 7.57 15.71
N PRO A 75 -2.58 8.07 15.74
CA PRO A 75 -3.68 7.48 15.00
C PRO A 75 -3.40 7.52 13.49
N ILE A 76 -3.97 6.57 12.75
CA ILE A 76 -3.85 6.52 11.29
C ILE A 76 -4.30 7.84 10.65
N SER A 77 -5.27 8.53 11.24
CA SER A 77 -5.75 9.85 10.81
C SER A 77 -4.67 10.92 10.77
N ALA A 78 -3.64 10.82 11.60
CA ALA A 78 -2.51 11.74 11.59
C ALA A 78 -1.68 11.61 10.30
N TYR A 79 -1.50 10.37 9.79
CA TYR A 79 -0.79 10.09 8.55
C TYR A 79 -1.65 10.31 7.31
N THR A 80 -2.95 10.01 7.37
CA THR A 80 -3.83 10.17 6.20
C THR A 80 -4.13 11.62 5.83
N LYS A 81 -3.66 12.58 6.62
CA LYS A 81 -3.55 13.99 6.23
C LYS A 81 -2.57 14.21 5.07
N TYR A 82 -1.56 13.36 4.97
CA TYR A 82 -0.44 13.53 4.03
C TYR A 82 -0.40 12.48 2.93
N MET A 83 -0.86 11.26 3.22
CA MET A 83 -0.74 10.11 2.31
C MET A 83 -1.85 9.11 2.54
N SER A 84 -2.07 8.22 1.60
CA SER A 84 -2.92 7.03 1.80
C SER A 84 -2.16 5.98 2.63
N ALA A 85 -2.87 5.10 3.31
CA ALA A 85 -2.31 4.08 4.20
C ALA A 85 -2.58 2.66 3.66
N THR A 86 -1.60 1.78 3.74
CA THR A 86 -1.82 0.36 3.43
C THR A 86 -2.77 -0.28 4.44
N GLU A 87 -3.79 -0.99 3.96
CA GLU A 87 -4.75 -1.73 4.78
C GLU A 87 -4.36 -3.22 4.84
N SER A 88 -3.27 -3.48 5.55
CA SER A 88 -2.61 -4.78 5.58
C SER A 88 -3.45 -5.88 6.22
N VAL A 89 -4.18 -5.57 7.29
CA VAL A 89 -4.93 -6.58 8.05
C VAL A 89 -6.15 -7.03 7.29
N TRP A 90 -6.92 -6.12 6.72
CA TRP A 90 -8.05 -6.47 5.89
C TRP A 90 -7.60 -7.28 4.67
N SER A 91 -6.52 -6.88 4.02
CA SER A 91 -5.95 -7.57 2.86
C SER A 91 -5.53 -9.01 3.22
N ASN A 92 -4.87 -9.20 4.35
CA ASN A 92 -4.51 -10.52 4.86
C ASN A 92 -5.76 -11.36 5.22
N ASP A 93 -6.74 -10.77 5.91
CA ASP A 93 -7.96 -11.45 6.30
C ASP A 93 -8.73 -12.00 5.09
N ILE A 94 -8.92 -11.15 4.07
CA ILE A 94 -9.58 -11.58 2.82
C ILE A 94 -8.83 -12.71 2.14
N ARG A 95 -7.50 -12.63 2.06
CA ARG A 95 -6.69 -13.70 1.47
C ARG A 95 -6.83 -15.02 2.22
N TYR A 96 -6.76 -14.99 3.55
CA TYR A 96 -6.93 -16.20 4.37
C TYR A 96 -8.33 -16.81 4.21
N LYS A 97 -9.38 -15.98 4.18
CA LYS A 97 -10.75 -16.47 3.97
C LYS A 97 -10.94 -17.09 2.57
N MET A 98 -10.31 -16.53 1.56
CA MET A 98 -10.33 -17.12 0.21
C MET A 98 -9.55 -18.43 0.15
N GLU A 99 -8.45 -18.55 0.87
CA GLU A 99 -7.69 -19.80 0.98
C GLU A 99 -8.49 -20.89 1.69
N GLU A 100 -9.22 -20.53 2.75
CA GLU A 100 -10.12 -21.43 3.50
C GLU A 100 -11.43 -21.75 2.75
N HIS A 101 -11.65 -21.21 1.54
CA HIS A 101 -12.92 -21.29 0.81
C HIS A 101 -14.13 -20.81 1.61
N ASN A 102 -13.93 -19.84 2.49
CA ASN A 102 -14.94 -19.32 3.41
C ASN A 102 -15.40 -17.91 3.02
N ALA A 103 -16.02 -17.79 1.85
CA ALA A 103 -16.50 -16.50 1.35
C ALA A 103 -17.59 -15.86 2.23
N SER A 104 -18.32 -16.66 3.02
CA SER A 104 -19.34 -16.14 3.93
C SER A 104 -18.75 -15.37 5.12
N ALA A 105 -17.49 -15.61 5.46
CA ALA A 105 -16.77 -14.94 6.54
C ALA A 105 -15.99 -13.72 6.08
N LEU A 106 -16.14 -13.29 4.83
CA LEU A 106 -15.44 -12.12 4.31
C LEU A 106 -15.86 -10.85 5.05
N ARG A 107 -14.84 -10.15 5.56
CA ARG A 107 -15.07 -8.91 6.28
C ARG A 107 -15.46 -7.79 5.31
N LYS A 108 -16.57 -7.11 5.61
CA LYS A 108 -17.11 -6.02 4.78
C LYS A 108 -16.45 -4.66 5.07
N THR A 109 -16.00 -4.48 6.31
CA THR A 109 -15.40 -3.23 6.79
C THR A 109 -13.89 -3.35 6.91
N TYR A 110 -13.19 -2.25 6.71
CA TYR A 110 -11.75 -2.17 6.93
C TYR A 110 -11.42 -2.21 8.42
N PHE A 111 -10.15 -2.51 8.75
CA PHE A 111 -9.65 -2.45 10.12
C PHE A 111 -9.21 -1.03 10.49
N LYS A 112 -8.59 -0.32 9.54
CA LYS A 112 -8.15 1.05 9.75
C LYS A 112 -9.34 2.01 9.80
N ASP A 113 -9.35 2.88 10.78
CA ASP A 113 -10.29 4.01 10.88
C ASP A 113 -9.84 5.14 9.96
N ALA A 114 -10.09 4.96 8.67
CA ALA A 114 -9.77 5.93 7.63
C ALA A 114 -10.81 5.86 6.51
N PRO A 115 -11.05 6.98 5.79
CA PRO A 115 -11.87 6.95 4.58
C PRO A 115 -11.33 5.97 3.54
N ALA A 116 -12.21 5.33 2.78
CA ALA A 116 -11.81 4.32 1.80
C ALA A 116 -10.84 4.87 0.75
N ASP A 117 -11.01 6.11 0.32
CA ASP A 117 -10.14 6.81 -0.63
C ASP A 117 -8.72 7.11 -0.08
N LYS A 118 -8.52 6.87 1.21
CA LYS A 118 -7.22 6.94 1.90
C LYS A 118 -6.63 5.57 2.19
N LEU A 119 -7.21 4.50 1.65
CA LEU A 119 -6.73 3.14 1.87
C LEU A 119 -6.14 2.54 0.60
N VAL A 120 -5.06 1.78 0.78
CA VAL A 120 -4.39 1.02 -0.27
C VAL A 120 -4.53 -0.46 0.05
N LEU A 121 -5.19 -1.19 -0.85
CA LEU A 121 -5.54 -2.59 -0.71
C LEU A 121 -4.66 -3.46 -1.63
N TRP A 122 -4.46 -4.71 -1.26
CA TRP A 122 -3.74 -5.68 -2.08
C TRP A 122 -4.17 -7.11 -1.74
N ALA A 123 -4.06 -8.04 -2.67
CA ALA A 123 -4.23 -9.47 -2.39
C ALA A 123 -2.98 -10.05 -1.73
N GLU A 124 -1.83 -9.60 -2.19
CA GLU A 124 -0.52 -9.88 -1.61
C GLU A 124 0.43 -8.71 -1.88
N SER A 125 1.44 -8.58 -1.05
CA SER A 125 2.54 -7.63 -1.22
C SER A 125 3.85 -8.36 -1.50
N HIS A 126 4.88 -7.63 -1.89
CA HIS A 126 6.23 -8.17 -2.03
C HIS A 126 6.72 -8.82 -0.73
N ASP A 127 6.40 -8.26 0.44
CA ASP A 127 6.81 -8.80 1.73
C ASP A 127 6.06 -10.08 2.09
N THR A 128 4.73 -10.11 1.89
CA THR A 128 3.97 -11.34 2.16
C THR A 128 4.34 -12.46 1.21
N TYR A 129 4.70 -12.14 -0.03
CA TYR A 129 5.20 -13.11 -1.00
C TYR A 129 6.60 -13.60 -0.65
N ALA A 130 7.57 -12.69 -0.47
CA ALA A 130 8.96 -13.04 -0.14
C ALA A 130 9.10 -13.70 1.23
N GLY A 131 8.32 -13.26 2.22
CA GLY A 131 8.27 -13.85 3.56
C GLY A 131 7.55 -15.20 3.63
N GLY A 132 6.98 -15.68 2.53
CA GLY A 132 6.32 -16.99 2.44
C GLY A 132 4.89 -17.05 2.98
N ASN A 133 4.33 -15.95 3.45
CA ASN A 133 2.97 -15.93 3.97
C ASN A 133 1.92 -16.12 2.87
N SER A 134 2.04 -15.39 1.78
CA SER A 134 1.17 -15.53 0.61
C SER A 134 1.77 -16.42 -0.47
N GLY A 135 3.07 -16.62 -0.49
CA GLY A 135 3.74 -17.44 -1.49
C GLY A 135 3.28 -18.91 -1.53
N LYS A 136 2.70 -19.42 -0.44
CA LYS A 136 2.11 -20.76 -0.36
C LYS A 136 0.69 -20.83 -0.90
N VAL A 137 0.01 -19.70 -1.01
CA VAL A 137 -1.35 -19.61 -1.52
C VAL A 137 -1.32 -19.81 -3.03
N SER A 138 -2.22 -20.63 -3.56
CA SER A 138 -2.29 -20.88 -5.00
C SER A 138 -2.54 -19.58 -5.77
N GLU A 139 -1.98 -19.47 -6.96
CA GLU A 139 -2.18 -18.31 -7.82
C GLU A 139 -3.67 -18.08 -8.11
N SER A 140 -4.46 -19.15 -8.29
CA SER A 140 -5.91 -19.05 -8.47
C SER A 140 -6.60 -18.37 -7.28
N ASN A 141 -6.20 -18.71 -6.04
CA ASN A 141 -6.79 -18.06 -4.86
C ASN A 141 -6.33 -16.61 -4.68
N ILE A 142 -5.10 -16.29 -5.08
CA ILE A 142 -4.62 -14.90 -5.13
C ILE A 142 -5.43 -14.09 -6.16
N ASN A 143 -5.67 -14.64 -7.36
CA ASN A 143 -6.44 -13.95 -8.39
C ASN A 143 -7.90 -13.72 -7.96
N LYS A 144 -8.52 -14.70 -7.29
CA LYS A 144 -9.86 -14.52 -6.69
C LYS A 144 -9.86 -13.44 -5.59
N THR A 145 -8.82 -13.44 -4.75
CA THR A 145 -8.64 -12.40 -3.73
C THR A 145 -8.48 -11.04 -4.38
N TRP A 146 -7.69 -10.97 -5.45
CA TRP A 146 -7.52 -9.74 -6.23
C TRP A 146 -8.83 -9.22 -6.79
N ALA A 147 -9.66 -10.06 -7.37
CA ALA A 147 -10.97 -9.65 -7.89
C ALA A 147 -11.85 -9.01 -6.79
N LEU A 148 -11.83 -9.55 -5.56
CA LEU A 148 -12.52 -8.95 -4.42
C LEU A 148 -11.92 -7.62 -3.98
N VAL A 149 -10.58 -7.53 -3.99
CA VAL A 149 -9.85 -6.30 -3.66
C VAL A 149 -10.16 -5.21 -4.68
N ALA A 150 -10.05 -5.53 -5.98
CA ALA A 150 -10.29 -4.59 -7.07
C ALA A 150 -11.75 -4.10 -7.14
N ALA A 151 -12.71 -4.93 -6.71
CA ALA A 151 -14.13 -4.57 -6.65
C ALA A 151 -14.48 -3.61 -5.49
N ARG A 152 -13.53 -3.26 -4.62
CA ARG A 152 -13.79 -2.34 -3.49
C ARG A 152 -13.82 -0.90 -3.97
N ALA A 153 -15.00 -0.30 -3.89
CA ALA A 153 -15.21 1.09 -4.31
C ALA A 153 -14.37 2.08 -3.49
N ASN A 154 -13.84 3.07 -4.18
CA ASN A 154 -13.11 4.23 -3.63
C ASN A 154 -11.73 3.94 -3.00
N ALA A 155 -11.32 2.70 -2.83
CA ALA A 155 -9.97 2.39 -2.37
C ALA A 155 -9.01 2.16 -3.54
N MET A 156 -7.74 2.46 -3.35
CA MET A 156 -6.70 2.13 -4.32
C MET A 156 -6.33 0.65 -4.21
N SER A 157 -6.28 -0.07 -5.32
CA SER A 157 -5.88 -1.47 -5.35
C SER A 157 -4.53 -1.64 -6.03
N LEU A 158 -3.63 -2.40 -5.39
CA LEU A 158 -2.31 -2.73 -5.93
C LEU A 158 -2.23 -4.22 -6.26
N TYR A 159 -1.80 -4.54 -7.46
CA TYR A 159 -1.55 -5.90 -7.93
C TYR A 159 -0.06 -6.23 -7.90
N LEU A 160 0.30 -7.37 -7.31
CA LEU A 160 1.64 -7.93 -7.39
C LEU A 160 1.65 -9.05 -8.43
N THR A 161 2.42 -8.88 -9.50
CA THR A 161 2.70 -9.95 -10.45
C THR A 161 3.75 -10.90 -9.86
N ARG A 162 3.36 -12.16 -9.64
CA ARG A 162 4.28 -13.20 -9.14
C ARG A 162 5.32 -13.57 -10.18
N THR A 163 6.50 -13.92 -9.71
CA THR A 163 7.52 -14.59 -10.52
C THR A 163 7.17 -16.07 -10.74
N THR A 164 7.78 -16.73 -11.71
CA THR A 164 7.58 -18.15 -12.00
C THR A 164 8.10 -19.01 -10.84
N GLY A 165 7.19 -19.43 -9.98
CA GLY A 165 7.47 -20.28 -8.83
C GLY A 165 7.96 -19.52 -7.61
N PHE A 166 7.39 -19.86 -6.46
CA PHE A 166 7.87 -19.41 -5.18
C PHE A 166 8.98 -20.34 -4.70
N THR A 167 10.18 -20.10 -5.18
CA THR A 167 11.38 -20.76 -4.61
C THR A 167 12.49 -19.73 -4.63
N PRO A 168 13.12 -19.39 -3.51
CA PRO A 168 14.36 -18.65 -3.59
C PRO A 168 15.35 -19.42 -4.49
N PRO A 169 16.00 -18.84 -5.50
CA PRO A 169 16.16 -17.40 -5.71
C PRO A 169 15.18 -16.76 -6.73
N ASN A 170 14.00 -17.32 -6.98
CA ASN A 170 12.99 -16.66 -7.83
C ASN A 170 12.44 -15.43 -7.11
N MET A 171 13.33 -14.49 -6.95
CA MET A 171 13.13 -13.25 -6.19
C MET A 171 12.28 -12.27 -6.98
N LEU A 172 11.68 -11.34 -6.24
CA LEU A 172 11.07 -10.15 -6.80
C LEU A 172 12.01 -9.47 -7.80
N GLY A 173 11.45 -9.03 -8.92
CA GLY A 173 12.23 -8.43 -10.00
C GLY A 173 12.51 -9.36 -11.19
N THR A 174 12.28 -10.66 -11.04
CA THR A 174 12.23 -11.57 -12.21
C THR A 174 10.90 -11.40 -12.91
N ALA A 175 10.91 -11.20 -14.23
CA ALA A 175 9.68 -10.99 -14.99
C ALA A 175 8.77 -12.22 -14.94
N TYR A 176 7.52 -12.02 -14.52
CA TYR A 176 6.42 -12.97 -14.74
C TYR A 176 5.64 -12.50 -15.96
N LEU A 177 5.56 -13.35 -16.97
CA LEU A 177 5.17 -12.89 -18.30
C LEU A 177 3.65 -12.71 -18.50
N SER A 178 2.78 -13.16 -17.62
CA SER A 178 1.35 -13.23 -17.94
C SER A 178 0.36 -13.12 -16.77
N GLY A 179 0.81 -12.98 -15.52
CA GLY A 179 -0.10 -12.98 -14.37
C GLY A 179 -1.17 -11.88 -14.42
N TRP A 180 -0.82 -10.70 -14.92
CA TRP A 180 -1.73 -9.57 -15.08
C TRP A 180 -2.68 -9.70 -16.29
N ASN A 181 -2.45 -10.69 -17.19
CA ASN A 181 -3.28 -10.95 -18.37
C ASN A 181 -4.33 -12.04 -18.13
N VAL A 182 -4.37 -12.68 -16.96
CA VAL A 182 -5.42 -13.67 -16.71
C VAL A 182 -6.77 -12.96 -16.55
N PRO A 183 -7.89 -13.55 -17.02
CA PRO A 183 -9.19 -12.87 -17.05
C PRO A 183 -9.63 -12.32 -15.70
N GLU A 184 -9.35 -13.02 -14.62
CA GLU A 184 -9.73 -12.62 -13.25
C GLU A 184 -8.97 -11.37 -12.75
N VAL A 185 -7.87 -11.03 -13.39
CA VAL A 185 -7.04 -9.86 -13.06
C VAL A 185 -7.27 -8.71 -14.02
N ALA A 186 -7.49 -9.03 -15.30
CA ALA A 186 -7.61 -8.05 -16.37
C ALA A 186 -9.00 -7.42 -16.50
N ALA A 187 -10.04 -8.04 -15.94
CA ALA A 187 -11.43 -7.56 -15.95
C ALA A 187 -11.65 -6.43 -14.97
#